data_910fa2d82a6a408f8d435d4ba81a112c
#
_entry.id   910fa2d82a6a408f8d435d4ba81a112c
#
_cell.length_a   1.000
_cell.length_b   1.000
_cell.length_c   1.000
_cell.angle_alpha   90.00
_cell.angle_beta   90.00
_cell.angle_gamma   90.00
#
_symmetry.space_group_name_H-M   'P 1'
#
loop_
_entity.id
_entity.type
_entity.pdbx_description
1 polymer ?
#
loop_
_entity_poly.entity_id
_entity_poly.type
_entity_poly.pdbx_seq_one_letter_code
_entity_poly.pdbx_strand_id
1 'polypeptide(L)'
;MDPEQLIQRLFNEESDDASLYAREAELFSRKMVDGRRVSETFSRFAAEEASHLRVLGAIAGGEPAARRREIGAGSSLEFALKAHEQREAESIRLYNDLSASLEDPAHKIMLKGVIDQERSHLETIRRYLKALRASKREA
;
A
#
# COMPACT_ATOMS: atom_id res chain seq x y z
N MET A 1 0.77 -20.58 -3.96
CA MET A 1 -0.64 -20.10 -3.98
C MET A 1 -1.14 -20.06 -5.41
N ASP A 2 -2.35 -20.52 -5.64
CA ASP A 2 -2.99 -20.36 -6.94
C ASP A 2 -3.45 -18.90 -7.15
N PRO A 3 -3.84 -18.52 -8.38
CA PRO A 3 -4.24 -17.13 -8.66
C PRO A 3 -5.40 -16.63 -7.80
N GLU A 4 -6.37 -17.49 -7.51
CA GLU A 4 -7.54 -17.13 -6.70
C GLU A 4 -7.14 -16.80 -5.27
N GLN A 5 -6.25 -17.61 -4.69
CA GLN A 5 -5.70 -17.37 -3.35
C GLN A 5 -4.86 -16.08 -3.30
N LEU A 6 -4.04 -15.84 -4.33
CA LEU A 6 -3.25 -14.62 -4.46
C LEU A 6 -4.14 -13.37 -4.52
N ILE A 7 -5.19 -13.41 -5.33
CA ILE A 7 -6.14 -12.31 -5.47
C ILE A 7 -6.82 -12.02 -4.13
N GLN A 8 -7.30 -13.07 -3.43
CA GLN A 8 -7.95 -12.89 -2.14
C GLN A 8 -7.01 -12.28 -1.10
N ARG A 9 -5.78 -12.76 -1.05
CA ARG A 9 -4.77 -12.22 -0.13
C ARG A 9 -4.43 -10.76 -0.45
N LEU A 10 -4.19 -10.45 -1.71
CA LEU A 10 -3.91 -9.09 -2.15
C LEU A 10 -5.09 -8.16 -1.88
N PHE A 11 -6.31 -8.61 -2.14
CA PHE A 11 -7.50 -7.83 -1.85
C PHE A 11 -7.58 -7.45 -0.37
N ASN A 12 -7.32 -8.41 0.53
CA ASN A 12 -7.29 -8.16 1.96
C ASN A 12 -6.18 -7.19 2.35
N GLU A 13 -4.96 -7.38 1.83
CA GLU A 13 -3.82 -6.52 2.13
C GLU A 13 -4.02 -5.08 1.62
N GLU A 14 -4.54 -4.92 0.40
CA GLU A 14 -4.82 -3.60 -0.17
C GLU A 14 -5.93 -2.87 0.59
N SER A 15 -6.96 -3.59 1.02
CA SER A 15 -8.03 -3.05 1.86
C SER A 15 -7.49 -2.56 3.20
N ASP A 16 -6.63 -3.37 3.85
CA ASP A 16 -5.97 -3.00 5.09
C ASP A 16 -5.08 -1.76 4.89
N ASP A 17 -4.29 -1.74 3.83
CA ASP A 17 -3.37 -0.62 3.53
C ASP A 17 -4.13 0.68 3.24
N ALA A 18 -5.20 0.62 2.46
CA ALA A 18 -6.02 1.80 2.20
C ALA A 18 -6.58 2.41 3.48
N SER A 19 -7.08 1.57 4.37
CA SER A 19 -7.62 1.99 5.67
C SER A 19 -6.52 2.56 6.58
N LEU A 20 -5.37 1.89 6.62
CA LEU A 20 -4.25 2.30 7.47
C LEU A 20 -3.65 3.63 7.02
N TYR A 21 -3.41 3.81 5.73
CA TYR A 21 -2.91 5.07 5.19
C TYR A 21 -3.89 6.22 5.47
N ALA A 22 -5.20 6.00 5.32
CA ALA A 22 -6.20 7.02 5.60
C ALA A 22 -6.18 7.46 7.06
N ARG A 23 -6.08 6.51 7.99
CA ARG A 23 -5.99 6.80 9.43
C ARG A 23 -4.70 7.52 9.78
N GLU A 24 -3.60 7.10 9.21
CA GLU A 24 -2.29 7.72 9.46
C GLU A 24 -2.23 9.12 8.86
N ALA A 25 -2.85 9.35 7.70
CA ALA A 25 -2.96 10.69 7.13
C ALA A 25 -3.60 11.66 8.11
N GLU A 26 -4.71 11.24 8.74
CA GLU A 26 -5.40 12.05 9.74
C GLU A 26 -4.56 12.24 11.00
N LEU A 27 -3.97 11.15 11.50
CA LEU A 27 -3.16 11.17 12.73
C LEU A 27 -1.96 12.11 12.60
N PHE A 28 -1.19 11.99 11.52
CA PHE A 28 0.03 12.76 11.36
C PHE A 28 -0.22 14.21 10.96
N SER A 29 -1.37 14.53 10.37
CA SER A 29 -1.76 15.93 10.13
C SER A 29 -1.89 16.72 11.42
N ARG A 30 -2.22 16.05 12.53
CA ARG A 30 -2.42 16.70 13.85
C ARG A 30 -1.18 16.68 14.72
N LYS A 31 -0.32 15.66 14.58
CA LYS A 31 0.79 15.42 15.52
C LYS A 31 2.11 16.06 15.12
N MET A 32 2.27 16.42 13.85
CA MET A 32 3.56 16.87 13.33
C MET A 32 3.51 18.35 12.93
N VAL A 33 4.58 19.06 13.19
CA VAL A 33 4.73 20.47 12.78
C VAL A 33 4.62 20.59 11.25
N ASP A 34 5.15 19.62 10.50
CA ASP A 34 5.10 19.56 9.04
C ASP A 34 4.28 18.35 8.54
N GLY A 35 3.24 18.01 9.29
CA GLY A 35 2.43 16.84 9.02
C GLY A 35 1.59 16.91 7.75
N ARG A 36 1.38 18.11 7.21
CA ARG A 36 0.57 18.32 6.01
C ARG A 36 1.09 17.53 4.82
N ARG A 37 2.39 17.54 4.57
CA ARG A 37 3.02 16.83 3.44
C ARG A 37 2.86 15.33 3.57
N VAL A 38 3.12 14.80 4.75
CA VAL A 38 2.94 13.36 5.04
C VAL A 38 1.46 12.99 4.89
N SER A 39 0.57 13.81 5.45
CA SER A 39 -0.87 13.60 5.39
C SER A 39 -1.37 13.57 3.93
N GLU A 40 -0.95 14.51 3.10
CA GLU A 40 -1.33 14.56 1.68
C GLU A 40 -0.82 13.33 0.92
N THR A 41 0.42 12.92 1.17
CA THR A 41 1.01 11.73 0.57
C THR A 41 0.26 10.47 0.96
N PHE A 42 -0.02 10.28 2.25
CA PHE A 42 -0.73 9.10 2.74
C PHE A 42 -2.19 9.08 2.28
N SER A 43 -2.85 10.24 2.18
CA SER A 43 -4.20 10.32 1.61
C SER A 43 -4.22 9.89 0.14
N ARG A 44 -3.22 10.28 -0.62
CA ARG A 44 -3.06 9.84 -2.01
C ARG A 44 -2.82 8.35 -2.10
N PHE A 45 -1.95 7.80 -1.24
CA PHE A 45 -1.68 6.37 -1.20
C PHE A 45 -2.94 5.58 -0.83
N ALA A 46 -3.73 6.06 0.13
CA ALA A 46 -4.99 5.43 0.48
C ALA A 46 -5.93 5.32 -0.73
N ALA A 47 -6.06 6.39 -1.50
CA ALA A 47 -6.90 6.40 -2.70
C ALA A 47 -6.35 5.46 -3.79
N GLU A 48 -5.04 5.42 -3.98
CA GLU A 48 -4.40 4.53 -4.95
C GLU A 48 -4.55 3.06 -4.55
N GLU A 49 -4.34 2.73 -3.27
CA GLU A 49 -4.57 1.37 -2.75
C GLU A 49 -6.04 0.95 -2.93
N ALA A 50 -6.98 1.84 -2.66
CA ALA A 50 -8.40 1.58 -2.90
C ALA A 50 -8.70 1.31 -4.38
N SER A 51 -8.00 1.99 -5.30
CA SER A 51 -8.16 1.75 -6.74
C SER A 51 -7.68 0.36 -7.16
N HIS A 52 -6.70 -0.19 -6.47
CA HIS A 52 -6.19 -1.54 -6.73
C HIS A 52 -7.24 -2.62 -6.45
N LEU A 53 -8.16 -2.36 -5.51
CA LEU A 53 -9.27 -3.28 -5.23
C LEU A 53 -10.15 -3.48 -6.46
N ARG A 54 -10.36 -2.43 -7.26
CA ARG A 54 -11.15 -2.52 -8.49
C ARG A 54 -10.41 -3.33 -9.56
N VAL A 55 -9.10 -3.18 -9.65
CA VAL A 55 -8.30 -3.99 -10.58
C VAL A 55 -8.38 -5.47 -10.21
N LEU A 56 -8.20 -5.79 -8.94
CA LEU A 56 -8.29 -7.17 -8.46
C LEU A 56 -9.70 -7.75 -8.70
N GLY A 57 -10.73 -6.95 -8.47
CA GLY A 57 -12.11 -7.36 -8.74
C GLY A 57 -12.36 -7.63 -10.23
N ALA A 58 -11.81 -6.80 -11.11
CA ALA A 58 -11.92 -6.99 -12.55
C ALA A 58 -11.25 -8.29 -13.00
N ILE A 59 -10.07 -8.60 -12.46
CA ILE A 59 -9.34 -9.84 -12.77
C ILE A 59 -10.09 -11.06 -12.24
N ALA A 60 -10.67 -10.96 -11.05
CA ALA A 60 -11.41 -12.05 -10.42
C ALA A 60 -12.80 -12.30 -11.02
N GLY A 61 -13.30 -11.37 -11.83
CA GLY A 61 -14.66 -11.42 -12.33
C GLY A 61 -15.74 -11.00 -11.33
N GLY A 62 -15.35 -10.30 -10.28
CA GLY A 62 -16.21 -9.80 -9.22
C GLY A 62 -15.38 -9.51 -7.97
N GLU A 63 -15.82 -8.59 -7.13
CA GLU A 63 -15.08 -8.26 -5.92
C GLU A 63 -15.03 -9.43 -4.94
N PRO A 64 -13.83 -9.84 -4.48
CA PRO A 64 -13.71 -10.81 -3.40
C PRO A 64 -14.36 -10.30 -2.11
N ALA A 65 -14.81 -11.23 -1.26
CA ALA A 65 -15.32 -10.87 0.06
C ALA A 65 -14.19 -10.26 0.89
N ALA A 66 -14.37 -9.01 1.34
CA ALA A 66 -13.35 -8.34 2.14
C ALA A 66 -13.34 -8.91 3.58
N ARG A 67 -12.14 -9.24 4.06
CA ARG A 67 -11.92 -9.51 5.46
C ARG A 67 -11.99 -8.19 6.21
N ARG A 68 -12.84 -8.14 7.25
CA ARG A 68 -12.84 -6.99 8.15
C ARG A 68 -11.81 -7.21 9.24
N ARG A 69 -10.80 -6.36 9.26
CA ARG A 69 -9.78 -6.34 10.29
C ARG A 69 -9.47 -4.89 10.64
N GLU A 70 -9.53 -4.57 11.92
CA GLU A 70 -9.05 -3.29 12.40
C GLU A 70 -7.55 -3.37 12.64
N ILE A 71 -6.80 -2.54 11.91
CA ILE A 71 -5.38 -2.36 12.14
C ILE A 71 -5.22 -0.99 12.78
N GLY A 72 -4.68 -0.96 13.99
CA GLY A 72 -4.38 0.28 14.67
C GLY A 72 -3.26 1.03 13.97
N ALA A 73 -3.43 2.34 13.79
CA ALA A 73 -2.35 3.19 13.30
C ALA A 73 -1.20 3.23 14.32
N GLY A 74 0.04 3.17 13.84
CA GLY A 74 1.21 3.28 14.68
C GLY A 74 1.31 4.66 15.33
N SER A 75 1.90 4.71 16.53
CA SER A 75 2.03 5.95 17.29
C SER A 75 3.14 6.86 16.76
N SER A 76 4.12 6.34 16.01
CA SER A 76 5.20 7.13 15.45
C SER A 76 5.26 7.01 13.94
N LEU A 77 5.71 8.08 13.29
CA LEU A 77 5.91 8.10 11.84
C LEU A 77 6.97 7.07 11.41
N GLU A 78 8.05 6.95 12.15
CA GLU A 78 9.10 5.98 11.82
C GLU A 78 8.59 4.54 11.84
N PHE A 79 7.81 4.19 12.86
CA PHE A 79 7.19 2.87 12.95
C PHE A 79 6.25 2.62 11.76
N ALA A 80 5.40 3.60 11.44
CA ALA A 80 4.47 3.49 10.33
C ALA A 80 5.21 3.31 8.99
N LEU A 81 6.24 4.10 8.75
CA LEU A 81 7.03 4.01 7.52
C LEU A 81 7.73 2.66 7.38
N LYS A 82 8.31 2.13 8.46
CA LYS A 82 8.94 0.80 8.45
C LYS A 82 7.94 -0.30 8.15
N ALA A 83 6.76 -0.23 8.77
CA ALA A 83 5.70 -1.21 8.51
C ALA A 83 5.24 -1.16 7.06
N HIS A 84 5.02 0.03 6.52
CA HIS A 84 4.64 0.19 5.11
C HIS A 84 5.74 -0.25 4.14
N GLU A 85 7.00 -0.02 4.47
CA GLU A 85 8.12 -0.50 3.65
C GLU A 85 8.05 -2.01 3.45
N GLN A 86 7.81 -2.75 4.53
CA GLN A 86 7.67 -4.21 4.48
C GLN A 86 6.42 -4.63 3.73
N ARG A 87 5.28 -3.97 3.99
CA ARG A 87 4.02 -4.30 3.36
C ARG A 87 4.04 -4.03 1.85
N GLU A 88 4.58 -2.89 1.43
CA GLU A 88 4.70 -2.55 0.00
C GLU A 88 5.62 -3.52 -0.74
N ALA A 89 6.77 -3.88 -0.15
CA ALA A 89 7.68 -4.86 -0.74
C ALA A 89 7.02 -6.23 -0.90
N GLU A 90 6.24 -6.66 0.10
CA GLU A 90 5.50 -7.93 0.03
C GLU A 90 4.39 -7.87 -1.02
N SER A 91 3.67 -6.76 -1.11
CA SER A 91 2.64 -6.57 -2.14
C SER A 91 3.22 -6.66 -3.55
N ILE A 92 4.36 -6.03 -3.78
CA ILE A 92 5.06 -6.10 -5.08
C ILE A 92 5.38 -7.56 -5.42
N ARG A 93 5.90 -8.31 -4.47
CA ARG A 93 6.22 -9.74 -4.66
C ARG A 93 4.97 -10.54 -5.05
N LEU A 94 3.88 -10.34 -4.31
CA LEU A 94 2.62 -11.05 -4.55
C LEU A 94 2.01 -10.67 -5.91
N TYR A 95 2.06 -9.41 -6.29
CA TYR A 95 1.57 -8.97 -7.60
C TYR A 95 2.40 -9.55 -8.75
N ASN A 96 3.71 -9.64 -8.59
CA ASN A 96 4.56 -10.29 -9.58
C ASN A 96 4.22 -11.78 -9.71
N ASP A 97 3.99 -12.48 -8.59
CA ASP A 97 3.56 -13.87 -8.60
C ASP A 97 2.21 -14.04 -9.30
N LEU A 98 1.25 -13.14 -9.02
CA LEU A 98 -0.06 -13.15 -9.67
C LEU A 98 0.08 -12.93 -11.17
N SER A 99 0.85 -11.94 -11.59
CA SER A 99 1.06 -11.64 -13.00
C SER A 99 1.64 -12.84 -13.76
N ALA A 100 2.58 -13.55 -13.13
CA ALA A 100 3.17 -14.76 -13.72
C ALA A 100 2.17 -15.89 -13.87
N SER A 101 1.13 -15.93 -13.02
CA SER A 101 0.11 -16.98 -13.02
C SER A 101 -1.03 -16.73 -14.01
N LEU A 102 -1.17 -15.50 -14.51
CA LEU A 102 -2.28 -15.12 -15.38
C LEU A 102 -1.90 -15.34 -16.85
N GLU A 103 -2.89 -15.67 -17.65
CA GLU A 103 -2.72 -15.88 -19.10
C GLU A 103 -3.21 -14.69 -19.91
N ASP A 104 -4.23 -13.94 -19.42
CA ASP A 104 -4.83 -12.83 -20.14
C ASP A 104 -3.88 -11.63 -20.19
N PRO A 105 -3.43 -11.22 -21.41
CA PRO A 105 -2.54 -10.06 -21.54
C PRO A 105 -3.13 -8.76 -20.99
N ALA A 106 -4.44 -8.56 -21.07
CA ALA A 106 -5.10 -7.38 -20.55
C ALA A 106 -4.95 -7.30 -19.02
N HIS A 107 -5.10 -8.43 -18.33
CA HIS A 107 -4.89 -8.50 -16.89
C HIS A 107 -3.45 -8.22 -16.50
N LYS A 108 -2.49 -8.71 -17.28
CA LYS A 108 -1.06 -8.45 -17.03
C LYS A 108 -0.74 -6.97 -17.17
N ILE A 109 -1.33 -6.27 -18.15
CA ILE A 109 -1.15 -4.83 -18.35
C ILE A 109 -1.72 -4.06 -17.15
N MET A 110 -2.91 -4.44 -16.67
CA MET A 110 -3.51 -3.82 -15.49
C MET A 110 -2.62 -3.99 -14.25
N LEU A 111 -2.08 -5.19 -14.04
CA LEU A 111 -1.20 -5.46 -12.91
C LEU A 111 0.13 -4.71 -13.02
N LYS A 112 0.65 -4.52 -14.23
CA LYS A 112 1.87 -3.72 -14.40
C LYS A 112 1.68 -2.30 -13.88
N GLY A 113 0.53 -1.69 -14.16
CA GLY A 113 0.20 -0.36 -13.63
C GLY A 113 0.15 -0.34 -12.10
N VAL A 114 -0.45 -1.36 -11.50
CA VAL A 114 -0.49 -1.50 -10.03
C VAL A 114 0.92 -1.67 -9.46
N ILE A 115 1.72 -2.54 -10.04
CA ILE A 115 3.10 -2.79 -9.59
C ILE A 115 3.94 -1.50 -9.66
N ASP A 116 3.79 -0.73 -10.73
CA ASP A 116 4.51 0.54 -10.89
C ASP A 116 4.11 1.54 -9.78
N GLN A 117 2.83 1.61 -9.41
CA GLN A 117 2.38 2.43 -8.29
C GLN A 117 2.92 1.94 -6.95
N GLU A 118 2.89 0.64 -6.70
CA GLU A 118 3.44 0.05 -5.46
C GLU A 118 4.95 0.36 -5.33
N ARG A 119 5.69 0.28 -6.42
CA ARG A 119 7.11 0.65 -6.43
C ARG A 119 7.32 2.14 -6.13
N SER A 120 6.46 3.00 -6.66
CA SER A 120 6.49 4.43 -6.36
C SER A 120 6.20 4.72 -4.89
N HIS A 121 5.23 4.02 -4.29
CA HIS A 121 4.95 4.10 -2.85
C HIS A 121 6.18 3.71 -2.04
N LEU A 122 6.78 2.57 -2.37
CA LEU A 122 7.95 2.05 -1.67
C LEU A 122 9.13 3.03 -1.74
N GLU A 123 9.39 3.59 -2.90
CA GLU A 123 10.46 4.58 -3.08
C GLU A 123 10.21 5.83 -2.22
N THR A 124 8.98 6.34 -2.21
CA THR A 124 8.62 7.51 -1.40
C THR A 124 8.78 7.22 0.09
N ILE A 125 8.32 6.05 0.55
CA ILE A 125 8.46 5.62 1.95
C ILE A 125 9.93 5.55 2.35
N ARG A 126 10.77 4.98 1.49
CA ARG A 126 12.22 4.88 1.75
C ARG A 126 12.89 6.25 1.82
N ARG A 127 12.48 7.20 0.97
CA ARG A 127 12.98 8.57 1.03
C ARG A 127 12.59 9.25 2.35
N TYR A 128 11.36 9.07 2.79
CA TYR A 128 10.90 9.63 4.06
C TYR A 128 11.66 9.02 5.25
N LEU A 129 11.89 7.71 5.24
CA LEU A 129 12.68 7.05 6.28
C LEU A 129 14.12 7.59 6.32
N LYS A 130 14.74 7.74 5.17
CA LYS A 130 16.10 8.27 5.06
C LYS A 130 16.17 9.71 5.60
N ALA A 131 15.23 10.55 5.21
CA ALA A 131 15.16 11.94 5.67
C ALA A 131 14.92 12.03 7.18
N LEU A 132 14.04 11.20 7.71
CA LEU A 132 13.72 11.15 9.14
C LEU A 132 14.93 10.72 9.97
N ARG A 133 15.64 9.69 9.52
CA ARG A 133 16.85 9.20 10.19
C ARG A 133 17.99 10.22 10.14
N ALA A 134 18.16 10.93 9.04
CA ALA A 134 19.15 12.00 8.92
C ALA A 134 18.83 13.14 9.89
N SER A 135 17.57 13.56 9.97
CA SER A 135 17.10 14.58 10.91
C SER A 135 17.39 14.20 12.37
N LYS A 136 17.17 12.93 12.73
CA LYS A 136 17.46 12.45 14.09
C LYS A 136 18.94 12.44 14.42
N ARG A 137 19.81 12.20 13.43
CA ARG A 137 21.25 12.21 13.63
C ARG A 137 21.83 13.62 13.82
N GLU A 138 21.16 14.63 13.27
CA GLU A 138 21.54 16.04 13.38
C GLU A 138 21.09 16.68 14.69
N ALA A 139 20.14 16.06 15.36
CA ALA A 139 19.56 16.59 16.60
C ALA A 139 20.43 16.37 17.83
#